data_3e24dc0d90241ea7603bd4b610304486
#
_entry.id   3e24dc0d90241ea7603bd4b610304486
#
_cell.length_a   1.000
_cell.length_b   1.000
_cell.length_c   1.000
_cell.angle_alpha   90.00
_cell.angle_beta   90.00
_cell.angle_gamma   90.00
#
_symmetry.space_group_name_H-M   'P 1'
#
loop_
_entity.id
_entity.type
_entity.pdbx_description
1 polymer ?
#
loop_
_entity_poly.entity_id
_entity_poly.type
_entity_poly.pdbx_seq_one_letter_code
_entity_poly.pdbx_strand_id
1 'polypeptide(L)'
;MPRLLYLLGLLWLSLNLSAQAHSLQRADSGKWLVEGIELLEDPSGQWQLADILQREQQKAFRPANGRSTAGMSRSAWWLRVPLQRSASAPDDWLLEVAAVSQLDIQLYRPSSMGWQRIQSGEISDFASGREIAYRHPVFHLPALGEQPIHVYLRLYDPAGNSFPLRLWQADDLQQHIQTENLLFGMIFGGLVALLLYNLILLLSLRDDAYFWYVLSTTCVLLVILGGTGYGFQYLWPNQPLSPWLDRVGAPALWGLCVCRFSQRLLQSRRYLPRLHRGLNLLLLGNLVILLANLAGWRALAATGLGVAALLGIPLMLCSAWQRWRQGYRPALFFLLGHGLIFTVACLMMLRSLGLLDPAWLNTFLFPASAAAETVLFSFALAYRIQLLRQEKAAALELANQEKSARLQHLQNYTLNLQAAVDERTHALAAANQQLREREQALQHAAFHDPLTGLANRRLFLQHAAGSLAEAQRLGQSVALLLIDLDHFKPVNDRHGHSAGDWLLGALGQRLQQRLRGHDLLARLGGDEFAVLLRAAQDVREQALQVALRIQDALGEPYVYQQQTLHIGCSIGIALYPEHARHLEALYQAADDALYQAKADGRGAIVVCPHASPEPVNSDAAPVR
;
A
#
# COMPACT_ATOMS: atom_id res chain seq x y z
N MET A 1 70.61 -38.35 -28.39
CA MET A 1 71.47 -37.16 -28.18
C MET A 1 71.54 -36.17 -29.36
N PRO A 2 71.58 -36.53 -30.66
CA PRO A 2 71.66 -35.49 -31.73
C PRO A 2 70.46 -34.56 -31.87
N ARG A 3 69.23 -35.05 -31.57
CA ARG A 3 67.99 -34.20 -31.70
C ARG A 3 67.86 -33.11 -30.61
N LEU A 4 68.45 -33.35 -29.39
CA LEU A 4 68.47 -32.40 -28.31
C LEU A 4 69.46 -31.25 -28.57
N LEU A 5 70.61 -31.59 -29.19
CA LEU A 5 71.60 -30.61 -29.63
C LEU A 5 71.11 -29.75 -30.80
N TYR A 6 70.26 -30.31 -31.69
CA TYR A 6 69.62 -29.56 -32.78
C TYR A 6 68.59 -28.62 -32.23
N LEU A 7 67.78 -29.05 -31.25
CA LEU A 7 66.82 -28.20 -30.57
C LEU A 7 67.45 -27.11 -29.73
N LEU A 8 68.53 -27.42 -29.03
CA LEU A 8 69.34 -26.41 -28.30
C LEU A 8 70.06 -25.46 -29.25
N GLY A 9 70.52 -25.94 -30.42
CA GLY A 9 71.12 -25.11 -31.48
C GLY A 9 70.08 -24.16 -32.14
N LEU A 10 68.89 -24.63 -32.38
CA LEU A 10 67.76 -23.80 -32.85
C LEU A 10 67.31 -22.80 -31.76
N LEU A 11 67.31 -23.21 -30.49
CA LEU A 11 67.02 -22.30 -29.36
C LEU A 11 68.15 -21.28 -29.19
N TRP A 12 69.43 -21.65 -29.46
CA TRP A 12 70.54 -20.71 -29.38
C TRP A 12 70.60 -19.74 -30.59
N LEU A 13 70.17 -20.17 -31.80
CA LEU A 13 70.02 -19.31 -32.97
C LEU A 13 68.84 -18.31 -32.80
N SER A 14 67.78 -18.68 -32.10
CA SER A 14 66.66 -17.79 -31.79
C SER A 14 66.97 -16.75 -30.71
N LEU A 15 68.03 -16.93 -29.91
CA LEU A 15 68.46 -16.01 -28.85
C LEU A 15 69.40 -14.89 -29.33
N ASN A 16 69.84 -14.87 -30.60
CA ASN A 16 70.73 -13.88 -31.15
C ASN A 16 70.15 -13.03 -32.31
N LEU A 17 68.82 -12.98 -32.45
CA LEU A 17 68.23 -11.98 -33.32
C LEU A 17 68.37 -10.60 -32.66
N SER A 18 69.48 -9.91 -32.95
CA SER A 18 69.55 -8.47 -32.74
C SER A 18 68.37 -7.83 -33.50
N ALA A 19 67.62 -6.92 -32.85
CA ALA A 19 66.49 -6.29 -33.44
C ALA A 19 66.95 -5.55 -34.75
N GLN A 20 66.62 -6.16 -35.88
CA GLN A 20 66.83 -5.53 -37.15
C GLN A 20 65.91 -4.32 -37.25
N ALA A 21 66.44 -3.18 -37.74
CA ALA A 21 65.62 -2.01 -37.97
C ALA A 21 64.48 -2.34 -38.96
N HIS A 22 63.27 -2.02 -38.57
CA HIS A 22 62.08 -2.26 -39.42
C HIS A 22 62.16 -1.34 -40.65
N SER A 23 62.28 -1.92 -41.85
CA SER A 23 62.32 -1.15 -43.10
C SER A 23 60.89 -0.83 -43.54
N LEU A 24 60.49 0.41 -43.26
CA LEU A 24 59.14 0.88 -43.51
C LEU A 24 58.81 0.98 -45.00
N GLN A 25 57.64 0.48 -45.35
CA GLN A 25 57.02 0.62 -46.67
C GLN A 25 55.70 1.43 -46.51
N ARG A 26 55.26 2.07 -47.61
CA ARG A 26 53.95 2.76 -47.61
C ARG A 26 52.80 1.90 -47.05
N ALA A 27 52.82 0.61 -47.33
CA ALA A 27 51.83 -0.34 -46.89
C ALA A 27 51.89 -0.63 -45.36
N ASP A 28 52.85 -0.11 -44.62
CA ASP A 28 52.94 -0.25 -43.16
C ASP A 28 52.22 0.87 -42.42
N SER A 29 51.70 1.87 -43.17
CA SER A 29 50.84 2.88 -42.57
C SER A 29 49.59 2.25 -41.92
N GLY A 30 49.34 2.61 -40.67
CA GLY A 30 48.25 2.06 -39.87
C GLY A 30 48.49 0.70 -39.20
N LYS A 31 49.63 0.05 -39.46
CA LYS A 31 49.97 -1.22 -38.82
C LYS A 31 50.62 -1.01 -37.45
N TRP A 32 50.43 -2.00 -36.59
CA TRP A 32 51.08 -2.04 -35.29
C TRP A 32 52.58 -2.36 -35.44
N LEU A 33 53.39 -1.57 -34.75
CA LEU A 33 54.81 -1.84 -34.66
C LEU A 33 55.03 -2.82 -33.53
N VAL A 34 55.23 -4.09 -33.91
CA VAL A 34 55.37 -5.22 -32.95
C VAL A 34 56.82 -5.69 -32.87
N GLU A 35 57.54 -5.56 -33.98
CA GLU A 35 58.92 -6.02 -34.11
C GLU A 35 59.91 -4.85 -34.02
N GLY A 36 61.16 -5.13 -33.67
CA GLY A 36 62.21 -4.16 -33.60
C GLY A 36 62.23 -3.29 -32.36
N ILE A 37 61.23 -3.36 -31.49
CA ILE A 37 61.20 -2.58 -30.24
C ILE A 37 62.07 -3.25 -29.20
N GLU A 38 62.89 -2.47 -28.52
CA GLU A 38 63.69 -2.94 -27.39
C GLU A 38 63.36 -2.14 -26.13
N LEU A 39 63.42 -2.83 -24.99
CA LEU A 39 62.99 -2.32 -23.69
C LEU A 39 64.18 -2.26 -22.72
N LEU A 40 64.17 -1.22 -21.89
CA LEU A 40 65.08 -1.08 -20.76
C LEU A 40 64.32 -0.58 -19.53
N GLU A 41 64.36 -1.30 -18.44
CA GLU A 41 63.74 -0.91 -17.18
C GLU A 41 64.62 0.08 -16.41
N ASP A 42 64.01 1.18 -15.95
CA ASP A 42 64.63 2.14 -15.03
C ASP A 42 63.90 2.02 -13.66
N PRO A 43 64.43 1.22 -12.73
CA PRO A 43 63.83 1.04 -11.41
C PRO A 43 63.81 2.30 -10.56
N SER A 44 64.71 3.27 -10.84
CA SER A 44 64.79 4.52 -10.11
C SER A 44 63.78 5.53 -10.61
N GLY A 45 63.38 5.43 -11.90
CA GLY A 45 62.53 6.41 -12.60
C GLY A 45 63.26 7.75 -12.82
N GLN A 46 64.58 7.82 -12.63
CA GLN A 46 65.34 9.09 -12.66
C GLN A 46 66.31 9.20 -13.82
N TRP A 47 66.52 8.12 -14.60
CA TRP A 47 67.45 8.16 -15.72
C TRP A 47 67.05 9.16 -16.78
N GLN A 48 68.05 9.84 -17.30
CA GLN A 48 67.93 10.76 -18.42
C GLN A 48 68.45 10.11 -19.71
N LEU A 49 68.24 10.75 -20.87
CA LEU A 49 68.67 10.22 -22.14
C LEU A 49 70.19 9.96 -22.18
N ALA A 50 71.04 10.80 -21.53
CA ALA A 50 72.48 10.59 -21.45
C ALA A 50 72.86 9.25 -20.79
N ASP A 51 72.13 8.90 -19.71
CA ASP A 51 72.32 7.62 -19.03
C ASP A 51 71.93 6.42 -19.92
N ILE A 52 70.88 6.62 -20.73
CA ILE A 52 70.39 5.62 -21.67
C ILE A 52 71.36 5.39 -22.82
N LEU A 53 71.90 6.44 -23.41
CA LEU A 53 72.90 6.31 -24.47
C LEU A 53 74.17 5.62 -23.99
N GLN A 54 74.62 5.86 -22.77
CA GLN A 54 75.74 5.15 -22.16
C GLN A 54 75.40 3.65 -21.96
N ARG A 55 74.19 3.31 -21.51
CA ARG A 55 73.73 1.93 -21.31
C ARG A 55 73.47 1.20 -22.62
N GLU A 56 73.13 1.92 -23.68
CA GLU A 56 73.04 1.37 -25.02
C GLU A 56 74.38 0.79 -25.47
N GLN A 57 75.48 1.49 -25.22
CA GLN A 57 76.84 0.99 -25.50
C GLN A 57 77.11 -0.28 -24.73
N GLN A 58 76.53 -0.50 -23.56
CA GLN A 58 76.63 -1.67 -22.75
C GLN A 58 75.69 -2.82 -23.15
N LYS A 59 74.92 -2.66 -24.25
CA LYS A 59 73.91 -3.61 -24.73
C LYS A 59 72.86 -3.99 -23.65
N ALA A 60 72.44 -3.02 -22.85
CA ALA A 60 71.51 -3.24 -21.76
C ALA A 60 70.04 -3.41 -22.21
N PHE A 61 69.69 -2.97 -23.43
CA PHE A 61 68.36 -3.11 -24.01
C PHE A 61 68.06 -4.58 -24.34
N ARG A 62 66.80 -5.01 -24.12
CA ARG A 62 66.29 -6.32 -24.42
C ARG A 62 65.14 -6.26 -25.41
N PRO A 63 65.04 -7.19 -26.38
CA PRO A 63 63.90 -7.22 -27.31
C PRO A 63 62.57 -7.28 -26.59
N ALA A 64 61.58 -6.54 -27.03
CA ALA A 64 60.21 -6.57 -26.47
C ALA A 64 59.49 -7.89 -26.79
N ASN A 65 59.91 -8.63 -27.81
CA ASN A 65 59.36 -9.92 -28.23
C ASN A 65 57.83 -9.87 -28.43
N GLY A 66 57.37 -8.85 -29.11
CA GLY A 66 55.91 -8.65 -29.39
C GLY A 66 55.11 -8.10 -28.20
N ARG A 67 55.74 -7.82 -27.05
CA ARG A 67 55.02 -7.24 -25.92
C ARG A 67 54.72 -5.77 -26.19
N SER A 68 53.50 -5.35 -25.90
CA SER A 68 53.01 -3.97 -25.92
C SER A 68 52.70 -3.40 -24.54
N THR A 69 53.12 -4.11 -23.48
CA THR A 69 52.93 -3.72 -22.06
C THR A 69 54.05 -4.24 -21.20
N ALA A 70 54.48 -3.43 -20.23
CA ALA A 70 55.41 -3.82 -19.16
C ALA A 70 54.70 -4.15 -17.82
N GLY A 71 53.34 -4.09 -17.81
CA GLY A 71 52.52 -4.37 -16.63
C GLY A 71 52.59 -3.27 -15.57
N MET A 72 52.12 -3.58 -14.37
CA MET A 72 52.15 -2.66 -13.22
C MET A 72 53.56 -2.68 -12.59
N SER A 73 54.23 -1.54 -12.64
CA SER A 73 55.57 -1.37 -12.08
C SER A 73 55.73 0.08 -11.62
N ARG A 74 56.55 0.27 -10.58
CA ARG A 74 56.99 1.62 -10.15
C ARG A 74 58.20 2.12 -10.95
N SER A 75 58.74 1.28 -11.85
CA SER A 75 59.86 1.63 -12.73
C SER A 75 59.39 2.47 -13.91
N ALA A 76 60.21 3.37 -14.39
CA ALA A 76 60.04 3.91 -15.72
C ALA A 76 60.58 2.90 -16.76
N TRP A 77 60.00 2.95 -17.95
CA TRP A 77 60.41 2.07 -19.04
C TRP A 77 60.88 2.89 -20.22
N TRP A 78 62.06 2.52 -20.71
CA TRP A 78 62.64 3.12 -21.90
C TRP A 78 62.50 2.17 -23.06
N LEU A 79 61.98 2.68 -24.17
CA LEU A 79 61.88 1.98 -25.44
C LEU A 79 62.87 2.55 -26.41
N ARG A 80 63.63 1.72 -27.10
CA ARG A 80 64.41 2.03 -28.25
C ARG A 80 63.68 1.52 -29.49
N VAL A 81 63.38 2.41 -30.45
CA VAL A 81 62.67 2.07 -31.68
C VAL A 81 63.58 2.41 -32.88
N PRO A 82 64.23 1.39 -33.48
CA PRO A 82 65.02 1.56 -34.66
C PRO A 82 64.10 1.67 -35.89
N LEU A 83 64.18 2.76 -36.63
CA LEU A 83 63.36 3.05 -37.81
C LEU A 83 64.23 3.36 -39.02
N GLN A 84 63.90 2.77 -40.14
CA GLN A 84 64.47 3.09 -41.44
C GLN A 84 63.36 2.99 -42.49
N ARG A 85 63.49 3.66 -43.61
CA ARG A 85 62.54 3.52 -44.72
C ARG A 85 63.15 2.73 -45.89
N SER A 86 62.28 2.07 -46.68
CA SER A 86 62.67 1.58 -47.98
C SER A 86 62.78 2.77 -48.99
N ALA A 87 63.58 2.60 -50.03
CA ALA A 87 63.80 3.65 -51.03
C ALA A 87 62.50 4.24 -51.68
N SER A 88 61.43 3.39 -51.74
CA SER A 88 60.16 3.74 -52.33
C SER A 88 59.16 4.29 -51.30
N ALA A 89 59.47 4.29 -50.00
CA ALA A 89 58.58 4.76 -48.97
C ALA A 89 58.65 6.29 -48.79
N PRO A 90 57.59 6.99 -48.38
CA PRO A 90 57.62 8.37 -47.94
C PRO A 90 58.60 8.57 -46.79
N ASP A 91 59.12 9.77 -46.63
CA ASP A 91 60.08 10.13 -45.58
C ASP A 91 59.42 10.71 -44.32
N ASP A 92 58.20 11.20 -44.44
CA ASP A 92 57.40 11.80 -43.35
C ASP A 92 56.48 10.72 -42.70
N TRP A 93 56.84 10.35 -41.50
CA TRP A 93 56.07 9.41 -40.72
C TRP A 93 55.68 9.98 -39.37
N LEU A 94 54.53 9.50 -38.89
CA LEU A 94 53.96 9.80 -37.58
C LEU A 94 54.03 8.57 -36.70
N LEU A 95 54.48 8.74 -35.44
CA LEU A 95 54.48 7.69 -34.43
C LEU A 95 53.33 7.92 -33.46
N GLU A 96 52.36 7.02 -33.43
CA GLU A 96 51.26 6.99 -32.47
C GLU A 96 51.67 6.11 -31.28
N VAL A 97 51.48 6.63 -30.07
CA VAL A 97 51.47 5.83 -28.84
C VAL A 97 50.02 5.64 -28.45
N ALA A 98 49.42 4.49 -28.83
CA ALA A 98 48.01 4.22 -28.63
C ALA A 98 47.67 3.84 -27.18
N ALA A 99 48.22 4.61 -26.23
CA ALA A 99 47.98 4.49 -24.79
C ALA A 99 47.41 5.82 -24.28
N VAL A 100 46.11 5.84 -24.08
CA VAL A 100 45.36 7.06 -23.72
C VAL A 100 45.72 7.60 -22.34
N SER A 101 45.80 6.67 -21.38
CA SER A 101 45.86 7.01 -19.94
C SER A 101 47.27 6.81 -19.38
N GLN A 102 48.28 7.10 -20.16
CA GLN A 102 49.67 7.02 -19.70
C GLN A 102 50.05 8.30 -18.96
N LEU A 103 50.57 8.19 -17.74
CA LEU A 103 50.83 9.34 -16.86
C LEU A 103 51.90 10.29 -17.48
N ASP A 104 53.07 9.75 -17.86
CA ASP A 104 54.16 10.51 -18.45
C ASP A 104 54.74 9.77 -19.67
N ILE A 105 54.79 10.46 -20.80
CA ILE A 105 55.33 9.99 -22.05
C ILE A 105 56.34 11.05 -22.52
N GLN A 106 57.58 10.64 -22.71
CA GLN A 106 58.62 11.50 -23.25
C GLN A 106 59.21 10.84 -24.50
N LEU A 107 59.08 11.54 -25.64
CA LEU A 107 59.76 11.13 -26.87
C LEU A 107 61.04 11.93 -27.02
N TYR A 108 62.12 11.22 -27.36
CA TYR A 108 63.42 11.80 -27.76
C TYR A 108 63.67 11.43 -29.20
N ARG A 109 63.74 12.44 -30.08
CA ARG A 109 64.03 12.24 -31.50
C ARG A 109 65.27 13.01 -31.90
N PRO A 110 66.10 12.50 -32.86
CA PRO A 110 67.22 13.27 -33.39
C PRO A 110 66.78 14.50 -34.13
N SER A 111 67.52 15.60 -33.97
CA SER A 111 67.31 16.90 -34.59
C SER A 111 68.63 17.45 -35.06
N SER A 112 68.63 18.48 -35.91
CA SER A 112 69.83 19.20 -36.38
C SER A 112 70.66 19.82 -35.26
N MET A 113 70.04 20.04 -34.06
CA MET A 113 70.73 20.61 -32.87
C MET A 113 70.97 19.56 -31.78
N GLY A 114 70.91 18.24 -32.10
CA GLY A 114 71.05 17.16 -31.13
C GLY A 114 69.70 16.43 -30.87
N TRP A 115 69.41 16.13 -29.62
CA TRP A 115 68.16 15.41 -29.26
C TRP A 115 67.04 16.42 -28.89
N GLN A 116 65.87 16.28 -29.53
CA GLN A 116 64.69 17.00 -29.14
C GLN A 116 63.84 16.13 -28.22
N ARG A 117 63.48 16.68 -27.05
CA ARG A 117 62.56 16.07 -26.12
C ARG A 117 61.15 16.66 -26.31
N ILE A 118 60.16 15.79 -26.41
CA ILE A 118 58.74 16.14 -26.45
C ILE A 118 58.06 15.41 -25.29
N GLN A 119 57.34 16.15 -24.47
CA GLN A 119 56.60 15.59 -23.32
C GLN A 119 55.14 15.54 -23.60
N SER A 120 54.51 14.44 -23.22
CA SER A 120 53.08 14.16 -23.37
C SER A 120 52.61 13.30 -22.21
N GLY A 121 51.36 12.93 -22.19
CA GLY A 121 50.73 12.14 -21.15
C GLY A 121 49.72 12.93 -20.34
N GLU A 122 49.23 12.33 -19.26
CA GLU A 122 48.20 12.95 -18.39
C GLU A 122 48.75 14.11 -17.54
N ILE A 123 50.07 14.18 -17.36
CA ILE A 123 50.72 15.28 -16.62
C ILE A 123 50.85 16.58 -17.43
N SER A 124 50.61 16.52 -18.74
CA SER A 124 50.67 17.70 -19.66
C SER A 124 49.27 18.10 -20.04
N ASP A 125 49.06 19.42 -20.25
CA ASP A 125 47.81 19.87 -20.85
C ASP A 125 47.64 19.28 -22.25
N PHE A 126 46.39 19.05 -22.66
CA PHE A 126 46.13 18.44 -23.97
C PHE A 126 46.77 19.25 -25.13
N ALA A 127 46.61 20.57 -25.12
CA ALA A 127 47.10 21.43 -26.19
C ALA A 127 48.63 21.45 -26.26
N SER A 128 49.33 21.51 -25.14
CA SER A 128 50.80 21.56 -25.08
C SER A 128 51.47 20.18 -25.21
N GLY A 129 50.76 19.13 -24.84
CA GLY A 129 51.26 17.75 -24.87
C GLY A 129 50.92 17.00 -26.17
N ARG A 130 50.34 17.62 -27.18
CA ARG A 130 49.97 16.99 -28.46
C ARG A 130 50.48 17.76 -29.65
N GLU A 131 51.30 17.13 -30.48
CA GLU A 131 51.66 17.69 -31.79
C GLU A 131 50.50 17.62 -32.79
N ILE A 132 49.63 16.63 -32.67
CA ILE A 132 48.40 16.46 -33.44
C ILE A 132 47.24 16.38 -32.47
N ALA A 133 46.16 17.14 -32.73
CA ALA A 133 44.97 17.20 -31.90
C ALA A 133 44.14 15.88 -32.00
N TYR A 134 44.67 14.81 -31.37
CA TYR A 134 44.10 13.50 -31.38
C TYR A 134 44.14 12.88 -29.96
N ARG A 135 43.20 12.02 -29.64
CA ARG A 135 43.06 11.40 -28.33
C ARG A 135 44.29 10.61 -27.86
N HIS A 136 45.05 10.01 -28.81
CA HIS A 136 46.35 9.41 -28.55
C HIS A 136 47.47 10.40 -28.79
N PRO A 137 48.61 10.28 -28.06
CA PRO A 137 49.83 11.00 -28.44
C PRO A 137 50.32 10.54 -29.79
N VAL A 138 50.48 11.52 -30.70
CA VAL A 138 51.08 11.28 -32.01
C VAL A 138 52.20 12.29 -32.21
N PHE A 139 53.34 11.81 -32.65
CA PHE A 139 54.57 12.57 -32.79
C PHE A 139 55.08 12.52 -34.23
N HIS A 140 55.50 13.65 -34.75
CA HIS A 140 56.22 13.67 -36.01
C HIS A 140 57.59 13.00 -35.85
N LEU A 141 57.92 12.11 -36.74
CA LEU A 141 59.27 11.52 -36.80
C LEU A 141 60.17 12.45 -37.66
N PRO A 142 61.48 12.45 -37.41
CA PRO A 142 62.37 13.11 -38.34
C PRO A 142 62.32 12.43 -39.70
N ALA A 143 62.66 13.14 -40.77
CA ALA A 143 62.73 12.56 -42.11
C ALA A 143 63.56 11.27 -42.10
N LEU A 144 62.86 10.15 -42.41
CA LEU A 144 63.51 8.85 -42.40
C LEU A 144 64.32 8.63 -43.67
N GLY A 145 65.57 8.16 -43.47
CA GLY A 145 66.46 7.73 -44.54
C GLY A 145 66.48 6.21 -44.70
N GLU A 146 67.33 5.74 -45.64
CA GLU A 146 67.60 4.30 -45.77
C GLU A 146 68.53 3.77 -44.66
N GLN A 147 69.19 4.68 -43.95
CA GLN A 147 69.97 4.31 -42.74
C GLN A 147 69.05 4.31 -41.51
N PRO A 148 69.22 3.35 -40.59
CA PRO A 148 68.40 3.26 -39.38
C PRO A 148 68.69 4.43 -38.45
N ILE A 149 67.63 5.07 -37.95
CA ILE A 149 67.69 6.04 -36.86
C ILE A 149 67.00 5.45 -35.63
N HIS A 150 67.44 5.86 -34.44
CA HIS A 150 66.80 5.46 -33.20
C HIS A 150 65.97 6.59 -32.64
N VAL A 151 64.74 6.26 -32.20
CA VAL A 151 63.91 7.14 -31.37
C VAL A 151 63.78 6.46 -30.00
N TYR A 152 63.81 7.26 -28.92
CA TYR A 152 63.64 6.77 -27.57
C TYR A 152 62.35 7.28 -26.98
N LEU A 153 61.59 6.37 -26.33
CA LEU A 153 60.41 6.77 -25.55
C LEU A 153 60.65 6.39 -24.11
N ARG A 154 60.43 7.31 -23.20
CA ARG A 154 60.34 7.05 -21.78
C ARG A 154 58.89 7.05 -21.38
N LEU A 155 58.44 5.98 -20.71
CA LEU A 155 57.07 5.81 -20.24
C LEU A 155 57.10 5.57 -18.73
N TYR A 156 56.20 6.26 -18.02
CA TYR A 156 56.05 6.08 -16.60
C TYR A 156 54.58 6.13 -16.19
N ASP A 157 54.10 5.04 -15.62
CA ASP A 157 52.79 4.98 -14.99
C ASP A 157 52.75 3.85 -13.95
N PRO A 158 52.62 4.18 -12.63
CA PRO A 158 52.57 3.18 -11.58
C PRO A 158 51.35 2.26 -11.67
N ALA A 159 50.29 2.65 -12.36
CA ALA A 159 49.09 1.85 -12.55
C ALA A 159 49.17 0.89 -13.76
N GLY A 160 50.28 0.94 -14.53
CA GLY A 160 50.56 0.02 -15.63
C GLY A 160 51.10 0.73 -16.88
N ASN A 161 52.26 0.28 -17.31
CA ASN A 161 52.92 0.83 -18.50
C ASN A 161 52.51 0.03 -19.74
N SER A 162 51.87 0.74 -20.71
CA SER A 162 51.44 0.18 -21.99
C SER A 162 52.00 1.01 -23.12
N PHE A 163 52.52 0.37 -24.15
CA PHE A 163 53.17 1.05 -25.28
C PHE A 163 52.82 0.40 -26.63
N PRO A 164 51.54 0.31 -26.99
CA PRO A 164 51.17 -0.11 -28.32
C PRO A 164 51.53 1.04 -29.30
N LEU A 165 52.52 0.79 -30.16
CA LEU A 165 53.03 1.76 -31.14
C LEU A 165 52.41 1.48 -32.49
N ARG A 166 52.13 2.56 -33.24
CA ARG A 166 51.63 2.50 -34.61
C ARG A 166 52.28 3.57 -35.43
N LEU A 167 52.59 3.27 -36.68
CA LEU A 167 53.13 4.23 -37.62
C LEU A 167 52.10 4.64 -38.64
N TRP A 168 52.10 5.91 -38.98
CA TRP A 168 51.12 6.46 -39.89
C TRP A 168 51.71 7.39 -40.96
N GLN A 169 51.09 7.39 -42.12
CA GLN A 169 51.11 8.53 -43.02
C GLN A 169 50.04 9.53 -42.65
N ALA A 170 50.26 10.81 -42.84
CA ALA A 170 49.37 11.87 -42.39
C ALA A 170 47.92 11.69 -42.90
N ASP A 171 47.77 11.38 -44.20
CA ASP A 171 46.45 11.21 -44.82
C ASP A 171 45.69 9.99 -44.24
N ASP A 172 46.41 8.87 -44.03
CA ASP A 172 45.83 7.63 -43.49
C ASP A 172 45.41 7.85 -42.05
N LEU A 173 46.19 8.58 -41.24
CA LEU A 173 45.83 8.95 -39.89
C LEU A 173 44.59 9.81 -39.84
N GLN A 174 44.50 10.83 -40.74
CA GLN A 174 43.34 11.73 -40.83
C GLN A 174 42.05 10.94 -41.13
N GLN A 175 42.10 10.02 -42.07
CA GLN A 175 40.97 9.13 -42.39
C GLN A 175 40.60 8.22 -41.21
N HIS A 176 41.62 7.68 -40.50
CA HIS A 176 41.42 6.88 -39.32
C HIS A 176 40.71 7.66 -38.20
N ILE A 177 41.17 8.90 -37.92
CA ILE A 177 40.59 9.81 -36.93
C ILE A 177 39.10 10.09 -37.26
N GLN A 178 38.80 10.41 -38.54
CA GLN A 178 37.41 10.64 -38.96
C GLN A 178 36.51 9.44 -38.72
N THR A 179 36.98 8.24 -39.07
CA THR A 179 36.24 7.00 -38.86
C THR A 179 36.01 6.70 -37.38
N GLU A 180 37.06 6.86 -36.57
CA GLU A 180 36.93 6.68 -35.12
C GLU A 180 35.94 7.71 -34.50
N ASN A 181 36.05 8.98 -34.87
CA ASN A 181 35.16 10.00 -34.34
C ASN A 181 33.70 9.73 -34.69
N LEU A 182 33.41 9.22 -35.91
CA LEU A 182 32.06 8.81 -36.29
C LEU A 182 31.54 7.66 -35.40
N LEU A 183 32.34 6.61 -35.26
CA LEU A 183 31.94 5.42 -34.49
C LEU A 183 31.75 5.74 -33.01
N PHE A 184 32.70 6.48 -32.39
CA PHE A 184 32.56 6.87 -30.99
C PHE A 184 31.43 7.90 -30.81
N GLY A 185 31.21 8.81 -31.78
CA GLY A 185 30.10 9.74 -31.79
C GLY A 185 28.75 9.01 -31.76
N MET A 186 28.60 7.93 -32.50
CA MET A 186 27.41 7.08 -32.45
C MET A 186 27.25 6.38 -31.09
N ILE A 187 28.34 5.85 -30.51
CA ILE A 187 28.31 5.21 -29.18
C ILE A 187 27.94 6.22 -28.09
N PHE A 188 28.62 7.38 -28.06
CA PHE A 188 28.33 8.41 -27.04
C PHE A 188 26.94 9.00 -27.21
N GLY A 189 26.53 9.32 -28.45
CA GLY A 189 25.22 9.85 -28.77
C GLY A 189 24.11 8.88 -28.33
N GLY A 190 24.28 7.59 -28.63
CA GLY A 190 23.37 6.53 -28.19
C GLY A 190 23.28 6.40 -26.67
N LEU A 191 24.43 6.42 -25.98
CA LEU A 191 24.46 6.36 -24.50
C LEU A 191 23.82 7.59 -23.87
N VAL A 192 24.08 8.80 -24.38
CA VAL A 192 23.46 10.03 -23.88
C VAL A 192 21.95 10.03 -24.12
N ALA A 193 21.51 9.65 -25.31
CA ALA A 193 20.07 9.53 -25.62
C ALA A 193 19.37 8.54 -24.68
N LEU A 194 20.00 7.38 -24.44
CA LEU A 194 19.47 6.38 -23.53
C LEU A 194 19.47 6.85 -22.06
N LEU A 195 20.51 7.58 -21.67
CA LEU A 195 20.59 8.21 -20.35
C LEU A 195 19.45 9.21 -20.12
N LEU A 196 19.23 10.12 -21.08
CA LEU A 196 18.15 11.11 -21.02
C LEU A 196 16.77 10.44 -21.00
N TYR A 197 16.56 9.44 -21.83
CA TYR A 197 15.32 8.67 -21.84
C TYR A 197 15.04 8.04 -20.46
N ASN A 198 16.03 7.36 -19.88
CA ASN A 198 15.86 6.71 -18.58
C ASN A 198 15.83 7.70 -17.41
N LEU A 199 16.42 8.89 -17.56
CA LEU A 199 16.27 9.99 -16.60
C LEU A 199 14.82 10.48 -16.56
N ILE A 200 14.17 10.66 -17.72
CA ILE A 200 12.73 11.00 -17.79
C ILE A 200 11.89 9.93 -17.11
N LEU A 201 12.20 8.65 -17.35
CA LEU A 201 11.52 7.55 -16.69
C LEU A 201 11.75 7.54 -15.16
N LEU A 202 12.96 7.83 -14.70
CA LEU A 202 13.26 7.99 -13.27
C LEU A 202 12.38 9.07 -12.63
N LEU A 203 12.31 10.25 -13.24
CA LEU A 203 11.52 11.38 -12.73
C LEU A 203 10.02 11.05 -12.70
N SER A 204 9.53 10.30 -13.69
CA SER A 204 8.14 9.88 -13.79
C SER A 204 7.76 8.76 -12.82
N LEU A 205 8.60 7.74 -12.71
CA LEU A 205 8.29 6.50 -11.98
C LEU A 205 8.78 6.53 -10.54
N ARG A 206 9.82 7.34 -10.24
CA ARG A 206 10.46 7.47 -8.91
C ARG A 206 10.87 6.12 -8.31
N ASP A 207 11.35 5.21 -9.15
CA ASP A 207 11.79 3.86 -8.75
C ASP A 207 13.28 3.81 -8.48
N ASP A 208 13.68 3.24 -7.34
CA ASP A 208 15.09 3.12 -6.91
C ASP A 208 15.99 2.38 -7.91
N ALA A 209 15.46 1.43 -8.67
CA ALA A 209 16.26 0.70 -9.65
C ALA A 209 16.62 1.60 -10.84
N TYR A 210 15.70 2.49 -11.27
CA TYR A 210 16.01 3.51 -12.29
C TYR A 210 17.03 4.51 -11.80
N PHE A 211 16.98 4.91 -10.54
CA PHE A 211 17.99 5.81 -9.97
C PHE A 211 19.40 5.20 -10.08
N TRP A 212 19.58 3.97 -9.62
CA TRP A 212 20.87 3.31 -9.67
C TRP A 212 21.31 2.98 -11.10
N TYR A 213 20.36 2.70 -12.00
CA TYR A 213 20.65 2.51 -13.40
C TYR A 213 21.17 3.79 -14.07
N VAL A 214 20.48 4.92 -13.90
CA VAL A 214 20.88 6.23 -14.45
C VAL A 214 22.27 6.61 -13.92
N LEU A 215 22.49 6.45 -12.63
CA LEU A 215 23.79 6.73 -12.02
C LEU A 215 24.89 5.78 -12.55
N SER A 216 24.60 4.50 -12.72
CA SER A 216 25.53 3.52 -13.32
C SER A 216 25.85 3.86 -14.77
N THR A 217 24.84 4.27 -15.56
CA THR A 217 25.02 4.69 -16.96
C THR A 217 25.87 5.96 -17.05
N THR A 218 25.67 6.91 -16.14
CA THR A 218 26.54 8.10 -16.05
C THR A 218 27.97 7.72 -15.71
N CYS A 219 28.18 6.81 -14.74
CA CYS A 219 29.52 6.37 -14.38
C CYS A 219 30.20 5.60 -15.51
N VAL A 220 29.50 4.71 -16.23
CA VAL A 220 30.10 4.00 -17.37
C VAL A 220 30.45 4.92 -18.52
N LEU A 221 29.63 5.96 -18.76
CA LEU A 221 29.95 6.99 -19.75
C LEU A 221 31.25 7.73 -19.39
N LEU A 222 31.43 8.07 -18.10
CA LEU A 222 32.70 8.68 -17.62
C LEU A 222 33.88 7.72 -17.75
N VAL A 223 33.70 6.43 -17.46
CA VAL A 223 34.72 5.38 -17.68
C VAL A 223 35.14 5.30 -19.15
N ILE A 224 34.16 5.32 -20.06
CA ILE A 224 34.44 5.29 -21.51
C ILE A 224 35.13 6.57 -21.95
N LEU A 225 34.64 7.76 -21.56
CA LEU A 225 35.23 9.06 -21.88
C LEU A 225 36.69 9.15 -21.41
N GLY A 226 36.98 8.73 -20.17
CA GLY A 226 38.33 8.70 -19.63
C GLY A 226 39.20 7.64 -20.33
N GLY A 227 38.71 6.41 -20.44
CA GLY A 227 39.45 5.27 -21.00
C GLY A 227 39.72 5.41 -22.51
N THR A 228 38.90 6.14 -23.24
CA THR A 228 39.12 6.39 -24.68
C THR A 228 39.91 7.66 -25.00
N GLY A 229 40.09 8.56 -24.00
CA GLY A 229 40.79 9.84 -24.19
C GLY A 229 39.93 10.98 -24.69
N TYR A 230 38.72 10.75 -25.12
CA TYR A 230 37.82 11.82 -25.57
C TYR A 230 37.45 12.78 -24.44
N GLY A 231 37.37 12.29 -23.20
CA GLY A 231 37.19 13.15 -22.04
C GLY A 231 38.32 14.14 -21.87
N PHE A 232 39.59 13.69 -21.98
CA PHE A 232 40.77 14.55 -21.91
C PHE A 232 40.84 15.52 -23.09
N GLN A 233 40.45 15.08 -24.30
CA GLN A 233 40.45 15.93 -25.48
C GLN A 233 39.41 17.06 -25.43
N TYR A 234 38.17 16.82 -24.93
CA TYR A 234 37.05 17.73 -25.08
C TYR A 234 36.48 18.28 -23.78
N LEU A 235 36.56 17.56 -22.67
CA LEU A 235 35.86 17.93 -21.43
C LEU A 235 36.79 18.50 -20.36
N TRP A 236 38.01 17.98 -20.23
CA TRP A 236 38.99 18.43 -19.21
C TRP A 236 40.42 18.59 -19.79
N PRO A 237 40.61 19.38 -20.85
CA PRO A 237 41.90 19.43 -21.57
C PRO A 237 43.06 20.05 -20.78
N ASN A 238 42.75 20.87 -19.77
CA ASN A 238 43.74 21.67 -19.05
C ASN A 238 44.02 21.19 -17.60
N GLN A 239 43.49 20.06 -17.23
CA GLN A 239 43.67 19.54 -15.86
C GLN A 239 44.01 18.07 -15.87
N PRO A 240 44.99 17.64 -15.05
CA PRO A 240 45.13 16.22 -14.78
C PRO A 240 43.84 15.67 -14.23
N LEU A 241 43.43 14.49 -14.68
CA LEU A 241 42.21 13.85 -14.23
C LEU A 241 42.18 13.83 -12.71
N SER A 242 41.07 14.34 -12.14
CA SER A 242 40.82 14.17 -10.73
C SER A 242 40.85 12.67 -10.37
N PRO A 243 41.44 12.29 -9.24
CA PRO A 243 41.46 10.88 -8.80
C PRO A 243 40.08 10.18 -8.76
N TRP A 244 38.99 10.96 -8.79
CA TRP A 244 37.62 10.43 -8.91
C TRP A 244 37.30 9.90 -10.31
N LEU A 245 37.94 10.45 -11.35
CA LEU A 245 37.62 10.22 -12.75
C LEU A 245 38.75 9.51 -13.51
N ASP A 246 39.84 9.15 -12.83
CA ASP A 246 40.95 8.43 -13.43
C ASP A 246 40.55 6.96 -13.75
N ARG A 247 41.48 6.20 -14.31
CA ARG A 247 41.25 4.79 -14.69
C ARG A 247 40.98 3.84 -13.52
N VAL A 248 41.06 4.28 -12.27
CA VAL A 248 40.74 3.50 -11.08
C VAL A 248 39.48 4.04 -10.41
N GLY A 249 39.40 5.35 -10.24
CA GLY A 249 38.29 6.00 -9.52
C GLY A 249 36.94 5.84 -10.24
N ALA A 250 36.89 6.18 -11.54
CA ALA A 250 35.66 6.06 -12.32
C ALA A 250 35.12 4.60 -12.41
N PRO A 251 35.96 3.57 -12.69
CA PRO A 251 35.50 2.17 -12.63
C PRO A 251 35.08 1.71 -11.24
N ALA A 252 35.74 2.14 -10.17
CA ALA A 252 35.34 1.81 -8.81
C ALA A 252 33.98 2.41 -8.46
N LEU A 253 33.74 3.66 -8.86
CA LEU A 253 32.45 4.33 -8.71
C LEU A 253 31.35 3.63 -9.54
N TRP A 254 31.67 3.24 -10.78
CA TRP A 254 30.75 2.43 -11.60
C TRP A 254 30.44 1.09 -10.94
N GLY A 255 31.46 0.41 -10.38
CA GLY A 255 31.29 -0.84 -9.64
C GLY A 255 30.33 -0.72 -8.46
N LEU A 256 30.38 0.39 -7.72
CA LEU A 256 29.41 0.69 -6.66
C LEU A 256 27.98 0.81 -7.23
N CYS A 257 27.81 1.58 -8.30
CA CYS A 257 26.51 1.86 -8.89
C CYS A 257 25.89 0.61 -9.52
N VAL A 258 26.65 -0.14 -10.32
CA VAL A 258 26.14 -1.35 -10.98
C VAL A 258 25.83 -2.47 -9.97
N CYS A 259 26.60 -2.56 -8.89
CA CYS A 259 26.34 -3.51 -7.80
C CYS A 259 25.03 -3.17 -7.08
N ARG A 260 24.78 -1.89 -6.77
CA ARG A 260 23.49 -1.44 -6.21
C ARG A 260 22.34 -1.63 -7.18
N PHE A 261 22.54 -1.30 -8.46
CA PHE A 261 21.57 -1.57 -9.50
C PHE A 261 21.19 -3.05 -9.57
N SER A 262 22.21 -3.96 -9.58
CA SER A 262 21.96 -5.40 -9.59
C SER A 262 21.16 -5.86 -8.38
N GLN A 263 21.47 -5.37 -7.18
CA GLN A 263 20.74 -5.68 -5.96
C GLN A 263 19.25 -5.27 -6.04
N ARG A 264 18.96 -4.09 -6.61
CA ARG A 264 17.59 -3.56 -6.76
C ARG A 264 16.83 -4.25 -7.90
N LEU A 265 17.48 -4.44 -9.06
CA LEU A 265 16.87 -5.12 -10.21
C LEU A 265 16.52 -6.57 -9.86
N LEU A 266 17.49 -7.32 -9.31
CA LEU A 266 17.33 -8.75 -9.01
C LEU A 266 16.58 -9.01 -7.69
N GLN A 267 16.26 -7.97 -6.91
CA GLN A 267 15.62 -8.07 -5.59
C GLN A 267 16.39 -9.05 -4.67
N SER A 268 17.74 -8.97 -4.70
CA SER A 268 18.63 -9.96 -4.09
C SER A 268 18.45 -10.12 -2.58
N ARG A 269 18.07 -9.05 -1.86
CA ARG A 269 17.79 -9.09 -0.41
C ARG A 269 16.68 -10.09 -0.07
N ARG A 270 15.62 -10.15 -0.89
CA ARG A 270 14.43 -10.99 -0.65
C ARG A 270 14.65 -12.43 -1.13
N TYR A 271 15.24 -12.59 -2.30
CA TYR A 271 15.27 -13.88 -3.00
C TYR A 271 16.63 -14.59 -2.98
N LEU A 272 17.72 -13.87 -2.72
CA LEU A 272 19.09 -14.38 -2.76
C LEU A 272 19.93 -13.91 -1.54
N PRO A 273 19.54 -14.19 -0.29
CA PRO A 273 20.13 -13.57 0.90
C PRO A 273 21.62 -13.88 1.06
N ARG A 274 22.10 -15.05 0.61
CA ARG A 274 23.54 -15.42 0.67
C ARG A 274 24.36 -14.60 -0.33
N LEU A 275 23.90 -14.50 -1.59
CA LEU A 275 24.57 -13.72 -2.63
C LEU A 275 24.47 -12.21 -2.35
N HIS A 276 23.37 -11.76 -1.75
CA HIS A 276 23.22 -10.37 -1.31
C HIS A 276 24.30 -9.93 -0.32
N ARG A 277 24.72 -10.82 0.61
CA ARG A 277 25.86 -10.54 1.51
C ARG A 277 27.17 -10.40 0.72
N GLY A 278 27.41 -11.27 -0.27
CA GLY A 278 28.57 -11.15 -1.17
C GLY A 278 28.56 -9.83 -1.95
N LEU A 279 27.41 -9.42 -2.48
CA LEU A 279 27.26 -8.13 -3.17
C LEU A 279 27.50 -6.94 -2.22
N ASN A 280 27.13 -7.02 -0.94
CA ASN A 280 27.46 -5.98 0.04
C ASN A 280 28.97 -5.92 0.33
N LEU A 281 29.66 -7.06 0.39
CA LEU A 281 31.12 -7.08 0.52
C LEU A 281 31.79 -6.48 -0.72
N LEU A 282 31.27 -6.76 -1.91
CA LEU A 282 31.75 -6.15 -3.15
C LEU A 282 31.57 -4.63 -3.17
N LEU A 283 30.42 -4.14 -2.67
CA LEU A 283 30.18 -2.70 -2.50
C LEU A 283 31.22 -2.07 -1.56
N LEU A 284 31.44 -2.68 -0.40
CA LEU A 284 32.42 -2.19 0.56
C LEU A 284 33.82 -2.22 -0.07
N GLY A 285 34.18 -3.28 -0.82
CA GLY A 285 35.42 -3.39 -1.54
C GLY A 285 35.65 -2.25 -2.53
N ASN A 286 34.64 -1.95 -3.39
CA ASN A 286 34.74 -0.84 -4.33
C ASN A 286 34.84 0.53 -3.63
N LEU A 287 34.16 0.72 -2.49
CA LEU A 287 34.31 1.92 -1.68
C LEU A 287 35.73 2.08 -1.14
N VAL A 288 36.31 0.99 -0.60
CA VAL A 288 37.68 1.00 -0.09
C VAL A 288 38.70 1.28 -1.21
N ILE A 289 38.46 0.71 -2.42
CA ILE A 289 39.30 0.97 -3.60
C ILE A 289 39.24 2.46 -3.97
N LEU A 290 38.06 3.04 -4.00
CA LEU A 290 37.87 4.46 -4.30
C LEU A 290 38.59 5.34 -3.28
N LEU A 291 38.44 5.06 -1.98
CA LEU A 291 39.10 5.80 -0.91
C LEU A 291 40.65 5.65 -0.96
N ALA A 292 41.15 4.44 -1.25
CA ALA A 292 42.58 4.20 -1.42
C ALA A 292 43.15 4.99 -2.62
N ASN A 293 42.38 5.07 -3.73
CA ASN A 293 42.77 5.85 -4.89
C ASN A 293 42.85 7.36 -4.57
N LEU A 294 41.85 7.87 -3.83
CA LEU A 294 41.83 9.26 -3.36
C LEU A 294 42.98 9.58 -2.39
N ALA A 295 43.41 8.60 -1.57
CA ALA A 295 44.53 8.74 -0.68
C ALA A 295 45.90 8.67 -1.41
N GLY A 296 45.90 8.50 -2.74
CA GLY A 296 47.10 8.42 -3.56
C GLY A 296 47.74 7.01 -3.63
N TRP A 297 47.11 5.97 -3.06
CA TRP A 297 47.58 4.60 -3.10
C TRP A 297 47.19 3.89 -4.40
N ARG A 298 47.50 4.52 -5.54
CA ARG A 298 47.03 4.14 -6.88
C ARG A 298 47.34 2.68 -7.24
N ALA A 299 48.55 2.17 -6.94
CA ALA A 299 48.92 0.78 -7.25
C ALA A 299 48.05 -0.23 -6.47
N LEU A 300 47.82 0.02 -5.17
CA LEU A 300 46.97 -0.82 -4.34
C LEU A 300 45.50 -0.77 -4.83
N ALA A 301 45.01 0.43 -5.16
CA ALA A 301 43.67 0.62 -5.66
C ALA A 301 43.47 -0.06 -7.03
N ALA A 302 44.43 0.04 -7.95
CA ALA A 302 44.37 -0.64 -9.25
C ALA A 302 44.34 -2.17 -9.11
N THR A 303 45.18 -2.72 -8.22
CA THR A 303 45.18 -4.16 -7.93
C THR A 303 43.86 -4.59 -7.32
N GLY A 304 43.34 -3.82 -6.34
CA GLY A 304 42.03 -4.03 -5.73
C GLY A 304 40.90 -4.02 -6.73
N LEU A 305 40.92 -3.09 -7.69
CA LEU A 305 39.91 -3.00 -8.77
C LEU A 305 39.91 -4.27 -9.65
N GLY A 306 41.09 -4.78 -9.99
CA GLY A 306 41.24 -6.05 -10.72
C GLY A 306 40.62 -7.23 -9.96
N VAL A 307 40.90 -7.34 -8.65
CA VAL A 307 40.30 -8.35 -7.79
C VAL A 307 38.77 -8.18 -7.67
N ALA A 308 38.31 -6.93 -7.51
CA ALA A 308 36.89 -6.65 -7.44
C ALA A 308 36.14 -7.02 -8.73
N ALA A 309 36.74 -6.78 -9.90
CA ALA A 309 36.21 -7.21 -11.19
C ALA A 309 36.19 -8.75 -11.32
N LEU A 310 37.28 -9.41 -10.98
CA LEU A 310 37.43 -10.87 -11.08
C LEU A 310 36.40 -11.62 -10.21
N LEU A 311 36.10 -11.12 -9.02
CA LEU A 311 35.14 -11.73 -8.10
C LEU A 311 33.70 -11.19 -8.31
N GLY A 312 33.59 -9.92 -8.62
CA GLY A 312 32.30 -9.23 -8.68
C GLY A 312 31.47 -9.59 -9.90
N ILE A 313 32.11 -9.68 -11.08
CA ILE A 313 31.38 -10.00 -12.31
C ILE A 313 30.77 -11.42 -12.21
N PRO A 314 31.51 -12.50 -11.86
CA PRO A 314 30.92 -13.83 -11.67
C PRO A 314 29.83 -13.86 -10.57
N LEU A 315 30.01 -13.11 -9.49
CA LEU A 315 29.01 -13.03 -8.42
C LEU A 315 27.69 -12.42 -8.91
N MET A 316 27.76 -11.34 -9.71
CA MET A 316 26.58 -10.72 -10.32
C MET A 316 25.93 -11.64 -11.35
N LEU A 317 26.72 -12.31 -12.20
CA LEU A 317 26.21 -13.30 -13.16
C LEU A 317 25.54 -14.49 -12.46
N CYS A 318 26.13 -15.02 -11.40
CA CYS A 318 25.54 -16.09 -10.60
C CYS A 318 24.21 -15.66 -9.96
N SER A 319 24.15 -14.41 -9.47
CA SER A 319 22.93 -13.84 -8.92
C SER A 319 21.82 -13.71 -9.98
N ALA A 320 22.16 -13.24 -11.16
CA ALA A 320 21.24 -13.13 -12.29
C ALA A 320 20.77 -14.51 -12.77
N TRP A 321 21.68 -15.47 -12.89
CA TRP A 321 21.37 -16.85 -13.28
C TRP A 321 20.39 -17.51 -12.31
N GLN A 322 20.62 -17.41 -11.00
CA GLN A 322 19.71 -17.99 -10.00
C GLN A 322 18.32 -17.33 -10.04
N ARG A 323 18.27 -16.00 -10.22
CA ARG A 323 16.98 -15.30 -10.35
C ARG A 323 16.25 -15.67 -11.63
N TRP A 324 16.96 -15.82 -12.75
CA TRP A 324 16.38 -16.30 -14.00
C TRP A 324 15.81 -17.71 -13.86
N ARG A 325 16.52 -18.64 -13.21
CA ARG A 325 16.02 -20.00 -12.92
C ARG A 325 14.77 -20.00 -12.01
N GLN A 326 14.58 -18.97 -11.19
CA GLN A 326 13.38 -18.77 -10.40
C GLN A 326 12.22 -18.15 -11.20
N GLY A 327 12.33 -18.01 -12.53
CA GLY A 327 11.29 -17.46 -13.41
C GLY A 327 11.30 -15.95 -13.56
N TYR A 328 12.24 -15.23 -12.95
CA TYR A 328 12.30 -13.77 -13.05
C TYR A 328 12.98 -13.35 -14.36
N ARG A 329 12.18 -13.13 -15.40
CA ARG A 329 12.65 -12.83 -16.77
C ARG A 329 13.55 -11.58 -16.90
N PRO A 330 13.37 -10.47 -16.15
CA PRO A 330 14.31 -9.34 -16.24
C PRO A 330 15.76 -9.71 -15.97
N ALA A 331 16.01 -10.76 -15.18
CA ALA A 331 17.37 -11.26 -14.90
C ALA A 331 18.07 -11.81 -16.15
N LEU A 332 17.36 -12.25 -17.18
CA LEU A 332 17.95 -12.71 -18.45
C LEU A 332 18.67 -11.57 -19.18
N PHE A 333 18.02 -10.40 -19.28
CA PHE A 333 18.64 -9.23 -19.91
C PHE A 333 19.89 -8.77 -19.16
N PHE A 334 19.85 -8.82 -17.81
CA PHE A 334 21.00 -8.53 -16.99
C PHE A 334 22.13 -9.56 -17.24
N LEU A 335 21.79 -10.84 -17.30
CA LEU A 335 22.75 -11.93 -17.55
C LEU A 335 23.44 -11.76 -18.92
N LEU A 336 22.67 -11.43 -19.97
CA LEU A 336 23.21 -11.20 -21.31
C LEU A 336 24.11 -9.95 -21.35
N GLY A 337 23.67 -8.82 -20.78
CA GLY A 337 24.45 -7.58 -20.77
C GLY A 337 25.75 -7.71 -20.00
N HIS A 338 25.65 -8.18 -18.76
CA HIS A 338 26.83 -8.35 -17.89
C HIS A 338 27.75 -9.49 -18.35
N GLY A 339 27.17 -10.52 -18.99
CA GLY A 339 27.89 -11.61 -19.64
C GLY A 339 28.75 -11.11 -20.80
N LEU A 340 28.25 -10.14 -21.58
CA LEU A 340 29.02 -9.50 -22.66
C LEU A 340 30.24 -8.75 -22.10
N ILE A 341 30.07 -7.94 -21.05
CA ILE A 341 31.17 -7.26 -20.36
C ILE A 341 32.19 -8.28 -19.80
N PHE A 342 31.69 -9.38 -19.20
CA PHE A 342 32.57 -10.44 -18.70
C PHE A 342 33.42 -11.07 -19.82
N THR A 343 32.81 -11.35 -20.96
CA THR A 343 33.52 -11.89 -22.12
C THR A 343 34.62 -10.94 -22.60
N VAL A 344 34.31 -9.65 -22.69
CA VAL A 344 35.29 -8.61 -23.06
C VAL A 344 36.41 -8.50 -22.04
N ALA A 345 36.06 -8.52 -20.74
CA ALA A 345 37.07 -8.50 -19.67
C ALA A 345 38.01 -9.71 -19.74
N CYS A 346 37.49 -10.91 -20.04
CA CYS A 346 38.29 -12.11 -20.24
C CYS A 346 39.22 -12.00 -21.46
N LEU A 347 38.74 -11.46 -22.57
CA LEU A 347 39.53 -11.22 -23.77
C LEU A 347 40.64 -10.21 -23.49
N MET A 348 40.36 -9.12 -22.78
CA MET A 348 41.39 -8.16 -22.36
C MET A 348 42.42 -8.76 -21.43
N MET A 349 42.01 -9.65 -20.51
CA MET A 349 42.92 -10.36 -19.61
C MET A 349 43.84 -11.32 -20.40
N LEU A 350 43.28 -12.10 -21.32
CA LEU A 350 44.07 -13.00 -22.19
C LEU A 350 45.09 -12.24 -23.01
N ARG A 351 44.72 -11.05 -23.50
CA ARG A 351 45.68 -10.16 -24.16
C ARG A 351 46.79 -9.69 -23.20
N SER A 352 46.42 -9.24 -21.99
CA SER A 352 47.42 -8.79 -21.00
C SER A 352 48.42 -9.88 -20.63
N LEU A 353 48.04 -11.15 -20.79
CA LEU A 353 48.91 -12.33 -20.63
C LEU A 353 49.70 -12.65 -21.90
N GLY A 354 49.54 -11.89 -22.98
CA GLY A 354 50.24 -12.11 -24.26
C GLY A 354 49.72 -13.32 -25.04
N LEU A 355 48.52 -13.86 -24.69
CA LEU A 355 47.91 -15.01 -25.36
C LEU A 355 47.06 -14.65 -26.55
N LEU A 356 46.67 -13.37 -26.68
CA LEU A 356 45.90 -12.82 -27.79
C LEU A 356 46.53 -11.53 -28.26
N ASP A 357 46.66 -11.35 -29.56
CA ASP A 357 47.18 -10.13 -30.16
C ASP A 357 46.26 -9.53 -31.24
N PRO A 358 45.09 -9.07 -30.94
CA PRO A 358 44.41 -8.10 -31.78
C PRO A 358 44.37 -6.77 -31.06
N ALA A 359 45.29 -5.87 -31.40
CA ALA A 359 45.27 -4.52 -30.85
C ALA A 359 44.00 -3.72 -31.16
N TRP A 360 43.28 -4.04 -32.25
CA TRP A 360 41.96 -3.47 -32.58
C TRP A 360 40.88 -3.84 -31.56
N LEU A 361 41.00 -4.96 -30.85
CA LEU A 361 40.03 -5.40 -29.84
C LEU A 361 39.91 -4.37 -28.70
N ASN A 362 40.94 -3.60 -28.45
CA ASN A 362 40.93 -2.67 -27.31
C ASN A 362 40.13 -1.37 -27.55
N THR A 363 40.07 -0.90 -28.78
CA THR A 363 39.58 0.45 -29.03
C THR A 363 38.08 0.57 -28.92
N PHE A 364 37.35 -0.41 -29.48
CA PHE A 364 35.89 -0.35 -29.58
C PHE A 364 35.16 -1.38 -28.74
N LEU A 365 35.82 -2.47 -28.39
CA LEU A 365 35.12 -3.64 -27.82
C LEU A 365 34.49 -3.32 -26.45
N PHE A 366 35.21 -2.66 -25.55
CA PHE A 366 34.70 -2.29 -24.25
C PHE A 366 33.60 -1.21 -24.36
N PRO A 367 33.78 -0.09 -25.07
CA PRO A 367 32.70 0.91 -25.27
C PRO A 367 31.46 0.33 -25.92
N ALA A 368 31.59 -0.51 -26.95
CA ALA A 368 30.47 -1.15 -27.63
C ALA A 368 29.73 -2.15 -26.71
N SER A 369 30.49 -2.95 -25.96
CA SER A 369 29.88 -3.88 -24.99
C SER A 369 29.16 -3.18 -23.86
N ALA A 370 29.71 -2.07 -23.36
CA ALA A 370 29.09 -1.26 -22.33
C ALA A 370 27.81 -0.55 -22.84
N ALA A 371 27.82 -0.08 -24.10
CA ALA A 371 26.63 0.46 -24.74
C ALA A 371 25.53 -0.61 -24.89
N ALA A 372 25.91 -1.82 -25.37
CA ALA A 372 24.97 -2.94 -25.48
C ALA A 372 24.42 -3.39 -24.12
N GLU A 373 25.27 -3.46 -23.09
CA GLU A 373 24.84 -3.74 -21.70
C GLU A 373 23.81 -2.73 -21.23
N THR A 374 24.08 -1.43 -21.45
CA THR A 374 23.19 -0.34 -21.05
C THR A 374 21.82 -0.46 -21.73
N VAL A 375 21.77 -0.80 -23.02
CA VAL A 375 20.54 -1.08 -23.75
C VAL A 375 19.79 -2.27 -23.13
N LEU A 376 20.48 -3.37 -22.86
CA LEU A 376 19.89 -4.56 -22.27
C LEU A 376 19.35 -4.32 -20.86
N PHE A 377 20.03 -3.50 -20.07
CA PHE A 377 19.55 -3.10 -18.75
C PHE A 377 18.30 -2.21 -18.83
N SER A 378 18.21 -1.33 -19.85
CA SER A 378 16.99 -0.57 -20.12
C SER A 378 15.81 -1.51 -20.43
N PHE A 379 16.01 -2.55 -21.23
CA PHE A 379 14.98 -3.58 -21.47
C PHE A 379 14.64 -4.37 -20.21
N ALA A 380 15.63 -4.71 -19.37
CA ALA A 380 15.38 -5.37 -18.08
C ALA A 380 14.47 -4.54 -17.17
N LEU A 381 14.72 -3.23 -17.11
CA LEU A 381 13.89 -2.30 -16.32
C LEU A 381 12.49 -2.13 -16.91
N ALA A 382 12.37 -1.98 -18.23
CA ALA A 382 11.07 -1.89 -18.90
C ALA A 382 10.21 -3.14 -18.63
N TYR A 383 10.82 -4.33 -18.76
CA TYR A 383 10.12 -5.59 -18.47
C TYR A 383 9.74 -5.70 -16.98
N ARG A 384 10.62 -5.28 -16.07
CA ARG A 384 10.34 -5.24 -14.63
C ARG A 384 9.11 -4.36 -14.32
N ILE A 385 9.01 -3.18 -14.95
CA ILE A 385 7.84 -2.30 -14.77
C ILE A 385 6.57 -2.95 -15.29
N GLN A 386 6.63 -3.59 -16.46
CA GLN A 386 5.49 -4.33 -16.99
C GLN A 386 5.02 -5.38 -15.99
N LEU A 387 5.94 -6.16 -15.41
CA LEU A 387 5.63 -7.17 -14.40
C LEU A 387 4.99 -6.55 -13.15
N LEU A 388 5.58 -5.48 -12.62
CA LEU A 388 5.03 -4.77 -11.46
C LEU A 388 3.63 -4.18 -11.72
N ARG A 389 3.38 -3.68 -12.94
CA ARG A 389 2.05 -3.22 -13.34
C ARG A 389 1.04 -4.35 -13.38
N GLN A 390 1.43 -5.52 -13.93
CA GLN A 390 0.58 -6.71 -13.95
C GLN A 390 0.26 -7.22 -12.55
N GLU A 391 1.27 -7.31 -11.66
CA GLU A 391 1.08 -7.70 -10.26
C GLU A 391 0.13 -6.72 -9.53
N LYS A 392 0.33 -5.41 -9.73
CA LYS A 392 -0.54 -4.39 -9.13
C LYS A 392 -1.98 -4.46 -9.67
N ALA A 393 -2.15 -4.67 -10.97
CA ALA A 393 -3.47 -4.82 -11.58
C ALA A 393 -4.20 -6.07 -11.06
N ALA A 394 -3.50 -7.21 -10.96
CA ALA A 394 -4.06 -8.43 -10.40
C ALA A 394 -4.43 -8.27 -8.91
N ALA A 395 -3.58 -7.62 -8.11
CA ALA A 395 -3.88 -7.33 -6.70
C ALA A 395 -5.09 -6.38 -6.54
N LEU A 396 -5.23 -5.39 -7.41
CA LEU A 396 -6.37 -4.47 -7.41
C LEU A 396 -7.67 -5.19 -7.79
N GLU A 397 -7.62 -6.06 -8.78
CA GLU A 397 -8.76 -6.87 -9.21
C GLU A 397 -9.25 -7.78 -8.07
N LEU A 398 -8.32 -8.47 -7.39
CA LEU A 398 -8.65 -9.30 -6.23
C LEU A 398 -9.28 -8.46 -5.10
N ALA A 399 -8.71 -7.31 -4.79
CA ALA A 399 -9.26 -6.41 -3.77
C ALA A 399 -10.67 -5.89 -4.14
N ASN A 400 -10.92 -5.63 -5.43
CA ASN A 400 -12.24 -5.23 -5.92
C ASN A 400 -13.25 -6.39 -5.81
N GLN A 401 -12.85 -7.62 -6.13
CA GLN A 401 -13.69 -8.82 -5.96
C GLN A 401 -14.05 -9.05 -4.49
N GLU A 402 -13.09 -8.96 -3.57
CA GLU A 402 -13.34 -9.06 -2.13
C GLU A 402 -14.30 -7.96 -1.64
N LYS A 403 -14.10 -6.71 -2.10
CA LYS A 403 -14.99 -5.60 -1.78
C LYS A 403 -16.41 -5.83 -2.26
N SER A 404 -16.57 -6.31 -3.51
CA SER A 404 -17.88 -6.62 -4.09
C SER A 404 -18.60 -7.74 -3.34
N ALA A 405 -17.88 -8.81 -3.00
CA ALA A 405 -18.43 -9.92 -2.20
C ALA A 405 -18.88 -9.44 -0.81
N ARG A 406 -18.08 -8.57 -0.17
CA ARG A 406 -18.45 -7.98 1.13
C ARG A 406 -19.68 -7.09 1.04
N LEU A 407 -19.80 -6.29 -0.02
CA LEU A 407 -21.00 -5.46 -0.25
C LEU A 407 -22.25 -6.32 -0.45
N GLN A 408 -22.17 -7.38 -1.25
CA GLN A 408 -23.28 -8.32 -1.43
C GLN A 408 -23.71 -8.98 -0.11
N HIS A 409 -22.72 -9.41 0.68
CA HIS A 409 -23.01 -9.99 2.00
C HIS A 409 -23.71 -9.01 2.93
N LEU A 410 -23.29 -7.74 2.96
CA LEU A 410 -23.92 -6.68 3.73
C LEU A 410 -25.34 -6.38 3.25
N GLN A 411 -25.57 -6.33 1.93
CA GLN A 411 -26.90 -6.14 1.36
C GLN A 411 -27.86 -7.28 1.75
N ASN A 412 -27.42 -8.53 1.61
CA ASN A 412 -28.21 -9.69 2.00
C ASN A 412 -28.51 -9.69 3.52
N TYR A 413 -27.52 -9.33 4.33
CA TYR A 413 -27.70 -9.20 5.77
C TYR A 413 -28.73 -8.12 6.12
N THR A 414 -28.67 -6.96 5.44
CA THR A 414 -29.62 -5.85 5.63
C THR A 414 -31.03 -6.26 5.25
N LEU A 415 -31.20 -6.96 4.11
CA LEU A 415 -32.51 -7.47 3.68
C LEU A 415 -33.11 -8.47 4.67
N ASN A 416 -32.28 -9.41 5.16
CA ASN A 416 -32.73 -10.38 6.16
C ASN A 416 -33.09 -9.71 7.50
N LEU A 417 -32.32 -8.70 7.90
CA LEU A 417 -32.61 -7.92 9.11
C LEU A 417 -33.93 -7.16 8.98
N GLN A 418 -34.16 -6.53 7.83
CA GLN A 418 -35.39 -5.80 7.54
C GLN A 418 -36.59 -6.76 7.61
N ALA A 419 -36.51 -7.92 6.96
CA ALA A 419 -37.57 -8.92 7.00
C ALA A 419 -37.86 -9.38 8.45
N ALA A 420 -36.84 -9.62 9.25
CA ALA A 420 -37.01 -10.00 10.66
C ALA A 420 -37.62 -8.86 11.51
N VAL A 421 -37.26 -7.60 11.23
CA VAL A 421 -37.87 -6.43 11.89
C VAL A 421 -39.34 -6.32 11.52
N ASP A 422 -39.69 -6.47 10.24
CA ASP A 422 -41.07 -6.40 9.77
C ASP A 422 -41.91 -7.52 10.40
N GLU A 423 -41.43 -8.74 10.42
CA GLU A 423 -42.09 -9.90 11.08
C GLU A 423 -42.35 -9.63 12.57
N ARG A 424 -41.32 -9.15 13.29
CA ARG A 424 -41.48 -8.81 14.72
C ARG A 424 -42.43 -7.65 14.94
N THR A 425 -42.44 -6.66 14.06
CA THR A 425 -43.33 -5.52 14.16
C THR A 425 -44.80 -5.94 13.98
N HIS A 426 -45.08 -6.81 12.99
CA HIS A 426 -46.41 -7.39 12.79
C HIS A 426 -46.85 -8.26 13.99
N ALA A 427 -45.98 -9.10 14.49
CA ALA A 427 -46.28 -9.93 15.65
C ALA A 427 -46.56 -9.08 16.91
N LEU A 428 -45.78 -8.03 17.13
CA LEU A 428 -45.98 -7.11 18.24
C LEU A 428 -47.29 -6.32 18.12
N ALA A 429 -47.65 -5.88 16.90
CA ALA A 429 -48.93 -5.21 16.64
C ALA A 429 -50.13 -6.12 16.95
N ALA A 430 -50.09 -7.38 16.50
CA ALA A 430 -51.12 -8.38 16.78
C ALA A 430 -51.23 -8.66 18.28
N ALA A 431 -50.12 -8.83 18.98
CA ALA A 431 -50.13 -9.05 20.43
C ALA A 431 -50.70 -7.83 21.21
N ASN A 432 -50.33 -6.62 20.80
CA ASN A 432 -50.88 -5.41 21.41
C ASN A 432 -52.40 -5.29 21.19
N GLN A 433 -52.90 -5.67 20.02
CA GLN A 433 -54.34 -5.65 19.72
C GLN A 433 -55.08 -6.64 20.65
N GLN A 434 -54.59 -7.86 20.77
CA GLN A 434 -55.16 -8.88 21.69
C GLN A 434 -55.13 -8.42 23.15
N LEU A 435 -54.06 -7.74 23.55
CA LEU A 435 -53.93 -7.23 24.92
C LEU A 435 -55.03 -6.15 25.20
N ARG A 436 -55.25 -5.22 24.26
CA ARG A 436 -56.30 -4.19 24.39
C ARG A 436 -57.70 -4.80 24.48
N GLU A 437 -57.98 -5.77 23.64
CA GLU A 437 -59.26 -6.46 23.66
C GLU A 437 -59.52 -7.19 25.01
N ARG A 438 -58.49 -7.86 25.53
CA ARG A 438 -58.57 -8.48 26.84
C ARG A 438 -58.75 -7.47 27.98
N GLU A 439 -58.02 -6.37 27.91
CA GLU A 439 -58.13 -5.29 28.91
C GLU A 439 -59.53 -4.69 28.93
N GLN A 440 -60.12 -4.41 27.77
CA GLN A 440 -61.51 -3.91 27.66
C GLN A 440 -62.52 -4.94 28.23
N ALA A 441 -62.36 -6.22 27.91
CA ALA A 441 -63.22 -7.26 28.40
C ALA A 441 -63.12 -7.39 29.93
N LEU A 442 -61.90 -7.31 30.48
CA LEU A 442 -61.70 -7.35 31.94
C LEU A 442 -62.29 -6.12 32.65
N GLN A 443 -62.18 -4.92 32.06
CA GLN A 443 -62.79 -3.72 32.60
C GLN A 443 -64.30 -3.82 32.61
N HIS A 444 -64.92 -4.29 31.52
CA HIS A 444 -66.37 -4.49 31.46
C HIS A 444 -66.85 -5.50 32.53
N ALA A 445 -66.18 -6.64 32.64
CA ALA A 445 -66.51 -7.65 33.64
C ALA A 445 -66.31 -7.17 35.09
N ALA A 446 -65.39 -6.28 35.35
CA ALA A 446 -65.13 -5.74 36.69
C ALA A 446 -66.21 -4.78 37.20
N PHE A 447 -66.98 -4.14 36.31
CA PHE A 447 -67.91 -3.05 36.66
C PHE A 447 -69.37 -3.32 36.30
N HIS A 448 -69.64 -4.39 35.54
CA HIS A 448 -71.03 -4.73 35.16
C HIS A 448 -71.40 -6.10 35.70
N ASP A 449 -72.71 -6.26 35.99
CA ASP A 449 -73.29 -7.56 36.34
C ASP A 449 -73.41 -8.42 35.08
N PRO A 450 -72.86 -9.64 35.08
CA PRO A 450 -72.79 -10.46 33.86
C PRO A 450 -74.19 -10.97 33.41
N LEU A 451 -75.16 -10.98 34.29
CA LEU A 451 -76.50 -11.48 33.98
C LEU A 451 -77.40 -10.39 33.36
N THR A 452 -77.37 -9.23 33.92
CA THR A 452 -78.29 -8.12 33.52
C THR A 452 -77.64 -7.07 32.67
N GLY A 453 -76.28 -7.03 32.59
CA GLY A 453 -75.52 -5.97 31.90
C GLY A 453 -75.55 -4.62 32.63
N LEU A 454 -76.25 -4.50 33.73
CA LEU A 454 -76.33 -3.29 34.56
C LEU A 454 -75.04 -3.06 35.32
N ALA A 455 -74.91 -1.86 35.90
CA ALA A 455 -73.81 -1.63 36.85
C ALA A 455 -73.87 -2.67 37.99
N ASN A 456 -72.70 -3.27 38.33
CA ASN A 456 -72.63 -4.11 39.50
C ASN A 456 -72.52 -3.27 40.77
N ARG A 457 -72.52 -3.94 41.89
CA ARG A 457 -72.41 -3.29 43.21
C ARG A 457 -71.21 -2.37 43.32
N ARG A 458 -70.08 -2.79 42.75
CA ARG A 458 -68.83 -2.00 42.80
C ARG A 458 -68.95 -0.70 42.04
N LEU A 459 -69.47 -0.77 40.83
CA LEU A 459 -69.67 0.42 40.01
C LEU A 459 -70.71 1.36 40.62
N PHE A 460 -71.78 0.79 41.17
CA PHE A 460 -72.83 1.52 41.87
C PHE A 460 -72.30 2.33 43.05
N LEU A 461 -71.55 1.67 43.96
CA LEU A 461 -70.98 2.34 45.14
C LEU A 461 -69.99 3.46 44.75
N GLN A 462 -69.17 3.18 43.72
CA GLN A 462 -68.25 4.19 43.21
C GLN A 462 -68.95 5.45 42.65
N HIS A 463 -69.98 5.27 41.85
CA HIS A 463 -70.75 6.35 41.29
C HIS A 463 -71.65 7.04 42.35
N ALA A 464 -72.20 6.28 43.29
CA ALA A 464 -72.99 6.82 44.37
C ALA A 464 -72.16 7.75 45.26
N ALA A 465 -70.93 7.31 45.61
CA ALA A 465 -70.02 8.16 46.40
C ALA A 465 -69.67 9.48 45.65
N GLY A 466 -69.38 9.35 44.34
CA GLY A 466 -69.12 10.53 43.50
C GLY A 466 -70.32 11.47 43.39
N SER A 467 -71.53 10.87 43.23
CA SER A 467 -72.79 11.65 43.12
C SER A 467 -73.13 12.36 44.44
N LEU A 468 -72.91 11.75 45.60
CA LEU A 468 -73.13 12.42 46.88
C LEU A 468 -72.13 13.55 47.11
N ALA A 469 -70.84 13.33 46.80
CA ALA A 469 -69.81 14.40 46.91
C ALA A 469 -70.14 15.60 45.99
N GLU A 470 -70.65 15.33 44.79
CA GLU A 470 -71.08 16.39 43.85
C GLU A 470 -72.36 17.10 44.35
N ALA A 471 -73.34 16.33 44.85
CA ALA A 471 -74.55 16.92 45.42
C ALA A 471 -74.24 17.80 46.64
N GLN A 472 -73.31 17.39 47.50
CA GLN A 472 -72.86 18.21 48.62
C GLN A 472 -72.26 19.53 48.16
N ARG A 473 -71.45 19.51 47.10
CA ARG A 473 -70.81 20.71 46.56
C ARG A 473 -71.84 21.66 45.89
N LEU A 474 -72.80 21.09 45.20
CA LEU A 474 -73.82 21.89 44.44
C LEU A 474 -75.07 22.21 45.21
N GLY A 475 -75.23 21.75 46.45
CA GLY A 475 -76.41 21.92 47.26
C GLY A 475 -77.63 21.17 46.69
N GLN A 476 -77.37 20.05 45.97
CA GLN A 476 -78.42 19.21 45.39
C GLN A 476 -78.80 18.07 46.29
N SER A 477 -79.93 17.45 45.99
CA SER A 477 -80.42 16.32 46.73
C SER A 477 -80.31 15.00 45.91
N VAL A 478 -80.07 13.89 46.56
CA VAL A 478 -80.00 12.58 45.95
C VAL A 478 -80.96 11.63 46.61
N ALA A 479 -81.67 10.83 45.84
CA ALA A 479 -82.46 9.74 46.37
C ALA A 479 -81.83 8.37 46.06
N LEU A 480 -81.65 7.52 47.03
CA LEU A 480 -81.34 6.16 46.91
C LEU A 480 -82.58 5.30 47.07
N LEU A 481 -82.89 4.50 46.06
CA LEU A 481 -83.91 3.49 46.09
C LEU A 481 -83.28 2.13 46.14
N LEU A 482 -83.56 1.34 47.13
CA LEU A 482 -83.24 -0.09 47.18
C LEU A 482 -84.49 -0.84 46.83
N ILE A 483 -84.38 -1.78 45.91
CA ILE A 483 -85.45 -2.52 45.32
C ILE A 483 -85.19 -4.00 45.55
N ASP A 484 -86.14 -4.72 46.10
CA ASP A 484 -86.08 -6.18 46.31
C ASP A 484 -87.29 -6.80 45.69
N LEU A 485 -87.05 -7.95 45.01
CA LEU A 485 -88.14 -8.63 44.31
C LEU A 485 -88.96 -9.51 45.25
N ASP A 486 -90.20 -9.22 45.41
CA ASP A 486 -91.09 -9.99 46.31
C ASP A 486 -91.35 -11.36 45.73
N HIS A 487 -91.09 -12.39 46.59
CA HIS A 487 -91.33 -13.78 46.23
C HIS A 487 -90.48 -14.31 45.05
N PHE A 488 -89.30 -13.76 44.82
CA PHE A 488 -88.34 -14.19 43.73
C PHE A 488 -87.88 -15.64 43.94
N LYS A 489 -87.61 -16.03 45.19
CA LYS A 489 -87.24 -17.42 45.51
C LYS A 489 -88.30 -18.44 45.08
N PRO A 490 -89.61 -18.33 45.41
CA PRO A 490 -90.67 -19.17 44.86
C PRO A 490 -90.65 -19.26 43.30
N VAL A 491 -90.28 -18.20 42.58
CA VAL A 491 -90.20 -18.26 41.11
C VAL A 491 -89.04 -19.20 40.70
N ASN A 492 -87.90 -19.10 41.38
CA ASN A 492 -86.79 -20.03 41.18
C ASN A 492 -87.12 -21.47 41.52
N ASP A 493 -87.78 -21.69 42.69
CA ASP A 493 -88.16 -23.02 43.17
C ASP A 493 -89.18 -23.71 42.25
N ARG A 494 -90.05 -22.92 41.61
CA ARG A 494 -91.13 -23.46 40.75
C ARG A 494 -90.75 -23.62 39.30
N HIS A 495 -89.94 -22.69 38.77
CA HIS A 495 -89.64 -22.60 37.34
C HIS A 495 -88.15 -22.78 36.98
N GLY A 496 -87.34 -23.05 38.04
CA GLY A 496 -85.88 -23.24 37.85
C GLY A 496 -85.07 -21.97 37.81
N HIS A 497 -83.78 -22.10 38.18
CA HIS A 497 -82.84 -20.95 38.20
C HIS A 497 -82.69 -20.22 36.81
N SER A 498 -82.83 -20.99 35.73
CA SER A 498 -82.74 -20.37 34.37
C SER A 498 -83.90 -19.41 34.08
N ALA A 499 -85.11 -19.71 34.65
CA ALA A 499 -86.26 -18.80 34.55
C ALA A 499 -86.07 -17.53 35.39
N GLY A 500 -85.49 -17.72 36.61
CA GLY A 500 -85.11 -16.57 37.46
C GLY A 500 -84.04 -15.70 36.85
N ASP A 501 -82.98 -16.28 36.27
CA ASP A 501 -81.91 -15.53 35.60
C ASP A 501 -82.45 -14.74 34.40
N TRP A 502 -83.32 -15.39 33.57
CA TRP A 502 -83.99 -14.71 32.47
C TRP A 502 -84.89 -13.60 32.99
N LEU A 503 -85.64 -13.82 34.06
CA LEU A 503 -86.49 -12.78 34.65
C LEU A 503 -85.70 -11.61 35.18
N LEU A 504 -84.55 -11.79 35.83
CA LEU A 504 -83.66 -10.73 36.28
C LEU A 504 -83.11 -9.91 35.13
N GLY A 505 -82.72 -10.57 34.01
CA GLY A 505 -82.30 -9.89 32.80
C GLY A 505 -83.43 -9.04 32.19
N ALA A 506 -84.64 -9.61 32.07
CA ALA A 506 -85.82 -8.91 31.58
C ALA A 506 -86.23 -7.74 32.48
N LEU A 507 -86.14 -7.95 33.79
CA LEU A 507 -86.40 -6.89 34.80
C LEU A 507 -85.37 -5.75 34.64
N GLY A 508 -84.09 -6.09 34.53
CA GLY A 508 -83.05 -5.08 34.34
C GLY A 508 -83.30 -4.19 33.10
N GLN A 509 -83.65 -4.82 31.98
CA GLN A 509 -84.00 -4.12 30.76
C GLN A 509 -85.28 -3.23 30.93
N ARG A 510 -86.30 -3.76 31.58
CA ARG A 510 -87.54 -3.03 31.82
C ARG A 510 -87.36 -1.82 32.75
N LEU A 511 -86.56 -2.00 33.80
CA LEU A 511 -86.16 -0.92 34.71
C LEU A 511 -85.35 0.14 34.01
N GLN A 512 -84.41 -0.25 33.16
CA GLN A 512 -83.59 0.69 32.42
C GLN A 512 -84.40 1.58 31.49
N GLN A 513 -85.48 1.06 30.88
CA GLN A 513 -86.44 1.82 30.01
C GLN A 513 -87.27 2.81 30.78
N ARG A 514 -87.46 2.61 32.09
CA ARG A 514 -88.29 3.48 32.93
C ARG A 514 -87.55 4.59 33.67
N LEU A 515 -86.17 4.50 33.57
CA LEU A 515 -85.28 5.46 34.19
C LEU A 515 -84.74 6.44 33.14
N ARG A 516 -84.30 7.56 33.54
CA ARG A 516 -83.70 8.59 32.67
C ARG A 516 -82.21 8.23 32.46
N GLY A 517 -81.56 8.72 31.41
CA GLY A 517 -80.19 8.40 31.11
C GLY A 517 -79.14 8.86 32.14
N HIS A 518 -79.50 9.71 33.07
CA HIS A 518 -78.66 10.18 34.17
C HIS A 518 -78.91 9.45 35.51
N ASP A 519 -79.98 8.62 35.58
CA ASP A 519 -80.30 7.83 36.73
C ASP A 519 -79.39 6.57 36.70
N LEU A 520 -78.75 6.22 37.79
CA LEU A 520 -77.89 5.03 37.87
C LEU A 520 -78.71 3.85 38.33
N LEU A 521 -78.85 2.86 37.48
CA LEU A 521 -79.44 1.58 37.83
C LEU A 521 -78.34 0.52 37.99
N ALA A 522 -78.41 -0.24 39.05
CA ALA A 522 -77.49 -1.33 39.32
C ALA A 522 -78.21 -2.55 39.88
N ARG A 523 -77.59 -3.70 39.65
CA ARG A 523 -77.93 -4.94 40.40
C ARG A 523 -76.88 -5.16 41.45
N LEU A 524 -77.29 -5.21 42.71
CA LEU A 524 -76.41 -5.34 43.86
C LEU A 524 -76.04 -6.80 44.15
N GLY A 525 -76.88 -7.72 43.74
CA GLY A 525 -76.76 -9.17 43.88
C GLY A 525 -78.11 -9.86 44.12
N GLY A 526 -78.20 -11.12 43.76
CA GLY A 526 -79.45 -11.84 43.92
C GLY A 526 -80.65 -11.15 43.22
N ASP A 527 -81.67 -10.82 43.98
CA ASP A 527 -82.90 -10.14 43.60
C ASP A 527 -82.93 -8.65 43.95
N GLU A 528 -81.78 -8.12 44.40
CA GLU A 528 -81.65 -6.70 44.79
C GLU A 528 -81.18 -5.81 43.69
N PHE A 529 -81.90 -4.71 43.48
CA PHE A 529 -81.53 -3.62 42.56
C PHE A 529 -81.45 -2.30 43.32
N ALA A 530 -80.65 -1.41 42.80
CA ALA A 530 -80.52 -0.06 43.35
C ALA A 530 -80.65 0.96 42.25
N VAL A 531 -81.36 2.05 42.58
CA VAL A 531 -81.45 3.25 41.71
C VAL A 531 -80.96 4.45 42.48
N LEU A 532 -80.11 5.20 41.88
CA LEU A 532 -79.62 6.47 42.38
C LEU A 532 -80.17 7.59 41.52
N LEU A 533 -80.95 8.48 42.09
CA LEU A 533 -81.60 9.63 41.43
C LEU A 533 -80.95 10.93 41.94
N ARG A 534 -80.75 11.82 41.01
CA ARG A 534 -80.26 13.19 41.36
C ARG A 534 -81.30 14.21 40.95
N ALA A 535 -81.65 15.08 41.87
CA ALA A 535 -82.62 16.13 41.61
C ALA A 535 -82.19 17.47 42.25
N ALA A 536 -82.44 18.53 41.51
CA ALA A 536 -82.17 19.90 41.99
C ALA A 536 -83.25 20.45 42.93
N GLN A 537 -84.49 19.94 42.75
CA GLN A 537 -85.69 20.34 43.57
C GLN A 537 -86.63 19.14 43.72
N ASP A 538 -87.29 19.04 44.80
CA ASP A 538 -88.36 18.05 45.14
C ASP A 538 -87.94 16.58 44.91
N VAL A 539 -86.71 16.21 45.36
CA VAL A 539 -86.17 14.85 45.20
C VAL A 539 -87.04 13.77 45.82
N ARG A 540 -87.77 14.08 46.88
CA ARG A 540 -88.76 13.21 47.56
C ARG A 540 -89.88 12.81 46.61
N GLU A 541 -90.53 13.82 46.00
CA GLU A 541 -91.63 13.59 45.08
C GLU A 541 -91.16 12.84 43.82
N GLN A 542 -90.02 13.22 43.26
CA GLN A 542 -89.41 12.51 42.13
C GLN A 542 -89.07 11.06 42.47
N ALA A 543 -88.50 10.77 43.66
CA ALA A 543 -88.19 9.44 44.07
C ALA A 543 -89.44 8.58 44.23
N LEU A 544 -90.48 9.10 44.82
CA LEU A 544 -91.77 8.44 44.93
C LEU A 544 -92.41 8.12 43.55
N GLN A 545 -92.38 9.10 42.64
CA GLN A 545 -92.89 8.91 41.27
C GLN A 545 -92.07 7.88 40.48
N VAL A 546 -90.71 7.84 40.67
CA VAL A 546 -89.86 6.82 40.08
C VAL A 546 -90.15 5.47 40.70
N ALA A 547 -90.28 5.38 42.03
CA ALA A 547 -90.61 4.14 42.72
C ALA A 547 -91.97 3.57 42.29
N LEU A 548 -93.02 4.39 42.16
CA LEU A 548 -94.33 4.00 41.64
C LEU A 548 -94.23 3.46 40.21
N ARG A 549 -93.49 4.17 39.30
CA ARG A 549 -93.28 3.70 37.92
C ARG A 549 -92.53 2.39 37.86
N ILE A 550 -91.57 2.21 38.75
CA ILE A 550 -90.81 0.94 38.87
C ILE A 550 -91.75 -0.17 39.33
N GLN A 551 -92.53 0.05 40.39
CA GLN A 551 -93.47 -0.90 40.93
C GLN A 551 -94.50 -1.32 39.92
N ASP A 552 -95.12 -0.38 39.23
CA ASP A 552 -96.11 -0.61 38.14
C ASP A 552 -95.49 -1.43 37.00
N ALA A 553 -94.27 -1.01 36.57
CA ALA A 553 -93.53 -1.72 35.52
C ALA A 553 -93.13 -3.16 35.91
N LEU A 554 -92.74 -3.38 37.14
CA LEU A 554 -92.38 -4.74 37.62
C LEU A 554 -93.65 -5.60 37.85
N GLY A 555 -94.76 -5.02 38.15
CA GLY A 555 -96.07 -5.72 38.31
C GLY A 555 -96.65 -6.20 36.98
N GLU A 556 -96.27 -5.70 35.85
CA GLU A 556 -96.66 -6.20 34.55
C GLU A 556 -96.21 -7.62 34.31
N PRO A 557 -97.00 -8.50 33.71
CA PRO A 557 -96.62 -9.92 33.51
C PRO A 557 -95.42 -10.09 32.63
N TYR A 558 -94.58 -11.11 32.93
CA TYR A 558 -93.45 -11.54 32.13
C TYR A 558 -93.77 -12.92 31.48
N VAL A 559 -93.49 -13.06 30.21
CA VAL A 559 -93.80 -14.32 29.51
C VAL A 559 -92.47 -15.01 29.23
N TYR A 560 -92.29 -16.09 29.93
CA TYR A 560 -91.12 -17.04 29.79
C TYR A 560 -91.62 -18.42 29.35
N GLN A 561 -91.17 -18.91 28.20
CA GLN A 561 -91.53 -20.22 27.62
C GLN A 561 -93.04 -20.50 27.70
N GLN A 562 -93.91 -19.56 27.28
CA GLN A 562 -95.40 -19.56 27.28
C GLN A 562 -96.03 -19.62 28.70
N GLN A 563 -95.23 -19.40 29.72
CA GLN A 563 -95.77 -19.28 31.10
C GLN A 563 -95.72 -17.80 31.52
N THR A 564 -96.74 -17.37 32.17
CA THR A 564 -96.83 -16.00 32.68
C THR A 564 -96.35 -15.96 34.12
N LEU A 565 -95.29 -15.19 34.34
CA LEU A 565 -94.68 -14.97 35.66
C LEU A 565 -95.15 -13.62 36.18
N HIS A 566 -95.53 -13.53 37.40
CA HIS A 566 -95.86 -12.31 38.10
C HIS A 566 -94.89 -12.11 39.24
N ILE A 567 -94.31 -10.94 39.35
CA ILE A 567 -93.39 -10.59 40.41
C ILE A 567 -93.67 -9.19 40.90
N GLY A 568 -93.72 -9.01 42.20
CA GLY A 568 -93.81 -7.71 42.84
C GLY A 568 -92.49 -7.19 43.30
N CYS A 569 -92.40 -6.03 43.79
CA CYS A 569 -91.19 -5.55 44.46
C CYS A 569 -91.57 -4.63 45.63
N SER A 570 -90.72 -4.71 46.65
CA SER A 570 -90.70 -3.76 47.76
C SER A 570 -89.57 -2.73 47.54
N ILE A 571 -89.83 -1.49 47.84
CA ILE A 571 -88.87 -0.39 47.57
C ILE A 571 -88.73 0.44 48.85
N GLY A 572 -87.47 0.56 49.29
CA GLY A 572 -87.03 1.46 50.34
C GLY A 572 -86.36 2.70 49.76
N ILE A 573 -86.70 3.85 50.22
CA ILE A 573 -86.23 5.16 49.70
C ILE A 573 -85.54 5.93 50.83
N ALA A 574 -84.29 6.33 50.62
CA ALA A 574 -83.60 7.28 51.48
C ALA A 574 -83.18 8.54 50.71
N LEU A 575 -83.21 9.67 51.36
CA LEU A 575 -82.94 10.95 50.73
C LEU A 575 -81.72 11.59 51.38
N TYR A 576 -80.76 12.07 50.54
CA TYR A 576 -79.69 12.93 50.96
C TYR A 576 -80.04 14.36 50.71
N PRO A 577 -79.83 15.34 51.59
CA PRO A 577 -79.21 15.20 52.92
C PRO A 577 -80.22 14.96 54.03
N GLU A 578 -81.51 14.73 53.74
CA GLU A 578 -82.63 14.66 54.69
C GLU A 578 -82.47 13.50 55.68
N HIS A 579 -82.16 12.27 55.21
CA HIS A 579 -82.07 11.08 56.05
C HIS A 579 -80.68 10.73 56.43
N ALA A 580 -79.64 11.11 55.64
CA ALA A 580 -78.27 10.82 55.91
C ALA A 580 -77.30 11.76 55.18
N ARG A 581 -76.09 11.93 55.67
CA ARG A 581 -75.05 12.79 55.06
C ARG A 581 -73.93 12.00 54.41
N HIS A 582 -73.85 10.69 54.59
CA HIS A 582 -72.82 9.81 54.02
C HIS A 582 -73.49 8.61 53.34
N LEU A 583 -72.77 8.04 52.33
CA LEU A 583 -73.29 6.95 51.52
C LEU A 583 -73.71 5.74 52.38
N GLU A 584 -72.85 5.36 53.34
CA GLU A 584 -73.14 4.19 54.18
C GLU A 584 -74.42 4.38 54.99
N ALA A 585 -74.60 5.56 55.63
CA ALA A 585 -75.82 5.86 56.36
C ALA A 585 -77.03 6.02 55.44
N LEU A 586 -76.85 6.58 54.21
CA LEU A 586 -77.93 6.65 53.22
C LEU A 586 -78.37 5.27 52.72
N TYR A 587 -77.40 4.35 52.56
CA TYR A 587 -77.68 2.99 52.19
C TYR A 587 -78.42 2.26 53.31
N GLN A 588 -77.96 2.40 54.57
CA GLN A 588 -78.63 1.82 55.72
C GLN A 588 -80.08 2.39 55.88
N ALA A 589 -80.28 3.67 55.74
CA ALA A 589 -81.62 4.27 55.80
C ALA A 589 -82.55 3.76 54.70
N ALA A 590 -82.03 3.53 53.49
CA ALA A 590 -82.81 2.90 52.41
C ALA A 590 -83.12 1.42 52.67
N ASP A 591 -82.16 0.72 53.26
CA ASP A 591 -82.32 -0.72 53.66
C ASP A 591 -83.33 -0.91 54.78
N ASP A 592 -83.27 -0.04 55.82
CA ASP A 592 -84.29 0.01 56.92
C ASP A 592 -85.66 0.30 56.34
N ALA A 593 -85.82 1.21 55.42
CA ALA A 593 -87.04 1.51 54.75
C ALA A 593 -87.57 0.36 53.87
N LEU A 594 -86.68 -0.36 53.19
CA LEU A 594 -86.96 -1.58 52.44
C LEU A 594 -87.42 -2.71 53.35
N TYR A 595 -86.76 -2.86 54.46
CA TYR A 595 -87.16 -3.86 55.47
C TYR A 595 -88.53 -3.59 55.96
N GLN A 596 -88.91 -2.31 56.22
CA GLN A 596 -90.27 -1.91 56.66
C GLN A 596 -91.30 -2.21 55.55
N ALA A 597 -90.98 -1.88 54.25
CA ALA A 597 -91.83 -2.23 53.12
C ALA A 597 -92.07 -3.72 53.01
N LYS A 598 -91.15 -4.57 53.35
CA LYS A 598 -91.32 -6.00 53.39
C LYS A 598 -92.14 -6.50 54.62
N ALA A 599 -92.00 -5.83 55.79
CA ALA A 599 -92.78 -6.11 57.00
C ALA A 599 -94.25 -5.70 56.88
N ASP A 600 -94.56 -4.61 56.18
CA ASP A 600 -95.89 -4.07 56.01
C ASP A 600 -96.79 -4.90 55.03
N GLY A 601 -96.31 -6.05 54.56
CA GLY A 601 -97.06 -6.97 53.70
C GLY A 601 -96.48 -7.13 52.30
N ARG A 602 -95.34 -6.54 51.96
CA ARG A 602 -94.67 -6.52 50.65
C ARG A 602 -95.44 -5.75 49.59
N GLY A 603 -94.83 -5.49 48.45
CA GLY A 603 -95.45 -4.69 47.43
C GLY A 603 -95.63 -3.23 47.85
N ALA A 604 -94.83 -2.74 48.76
CA ALA A 604 -94.94 -1.39 49.35
C ALA A 604 -93.75 -0.55 49.04
N ILE A 605 -93.99 0.76 48.97
CA ILE A 605 -92.93 1.79 48.82
C ILE A 605 -92.85 2.54 50.16
N VAL A 606 -91.72 2.45 50.82
CA VAL A 606 -91.51 3.15 52.10
C VAL A 606 -90.40 4.17 51.97
N VAL A 607 -90.66 5.45 52.32
CA VAL A 607 -89.60 6.44 52.48
C VAL A 607 -89.21 6.45 53.93
N CYS A 608 -87.86 6.37 54.16
CA CYS A 608 -87.31 6.38 55.52
C CYS A 608 -88.03 7.47 56.35
N PRO A 609 -88.59 7.18 57.54
CA PRO A 609 -89.10 8.16 58.46
C PRO A 609 -87.99 9.10 58.94
N HIS A 610 -88.29 10.38 59.15
CA HIS A 610 -87.28 11.37 59.57
C HIS A 610 -86.47 10.86 60.77
N ALA A 611 -85.17 10.70 60.56
CA ALA A 611 -84.24 10.36 61.64
C ALA A 611 -84.04 11.62 62.53
N SER A 612 -84.14 11.44 63.85
CA SER A 612 -83.70 12.46 64.81
C SER A 612 -82.24 12.76 64.59
N PRO A 613 -81.82 14.02 64.68
CA PRO A 613 -80.38 14.34 64.33
C PRO A 613 -79.47 13.70 65.35
N GLU A 614 -78.49 12.92 64.83
CA GLU A 614 -77.39 12.43 65.60
C GLU A 614 -76.56 13.60 66.16
N PRO A 615 -76.05 13.48 67.41
CA PRO A 615 -75.17 14.50 67.99
C PRO A 615 -73.83 14.51 67.27
N VAL A 616 -73.40 15.71 66.91
CA VAL A 616 -72.08 15.99 66.28
C VAL A 616 -70.99 15.61 67.28
N ASN A 617 -70.35 14.51 67.08
CA ASN A 617 -69.13 14.14 67.79
C ASN A 617 -67.94 14.85 67.11
N SER A 618 -67.55 16.02 67.70
CA SER A 618 -66.29 16.64 67.39
C SER A 618 -65.19 15.93 68.17
N ASP A 619 -64.45 15.08 67.52
CA ASP A 619 -63.04 14.75 67.89
C ASP A 619 -62.52 13.66 66.93
N ALA A 620 -61.75 14.08 65.97
CA ALA A 620 -60.67 13.23 65.44
C ALA A 620 -59.61 14.13 64.80
N ALA A 621 -58.52 14.19 65.49
CA ALA A 621 -57.27 14.82 65.07
C ALA A 621 -56.67 14.13 63.84
N PRO A 622 -55.83 14.80 63.04
CA PRO A 622 -55.29 14.22 61.83
C PRO A 622 -54.13 13.27 62.18
N VAL A 623 -54.19 12.07 61.64
CA VAL A 623 -53.05 11.16 61.59
C VAL A 623 -52.49 11.20 60.15
N ARG A 624 -51.19 11.38 60.11
CA ARG A 624 -50.25 11.59 58.98
C ARG A 624 -50.43 10.63 57.79
#